data_09b22d919999a7703148b3f4c8e32ddc
#
_entry.id   09b22d919999a7703148b3f4c8e32ddc
#
_cell.length_a   1.000
_cell.length_b   1.000
_cell.length_c   1.000
_cell.angle_alpha   90.00
_cell.angle_beta   90.00
_cell.angle_gamma   90.00
#
_symmetry.space_group_name_H-M   'P 1'
#
loop_
_entity.id
_entity.type
_entity.pdbx_description
1 polymer ?
#
loop_
_entity_poly.entity_id
_entity_poly.type
_entity_poly.pdbx_seq_one_letter_code
_entity_poly.pdbx_strand_id
1 'polypeptide(L)'
;MRNREIRVIQSVQRAIDIIDCFSEHELKLTLPQISAKTGLNINTTRGLVNTLLVNGYLEHIAEGNCYMLGPVFLPKADLAAMNDIDRLRSRVRPKLELIADRFQVSARMQRISNDNIFAVEVVNPLDSHYIFLTRLNAVFTLNA
;
A
#
# COMPACT_ATOMS: atom_id res chain seq x y z
N MET A 1 -26.19 21.00 3.47
CA MET A 1 -25.38 19.89 4.02
C MET A 1 -24.22 20.50 4.78
N ARG A 2 -24.16 20.31 6.12
CA ARG A 2 -23.06 20.83 6.94
C ARG A 2 -21.80 20.04 6.62
N ASN A 3 -20.80 20.72 6.06
CA ASN A 3 -19.44 20.19 5.93
C ASN A 3 -18.92 19.91 7.36
N ARG A 4 -18.91 18.66 7.80
CA ARG A 4 -18.26 18.27 9.06
C ARG A 4 -16.77 18.36 8.78
N GLU A 5 -16.09 19.38 9.29
CA GLU A 5 -14.62 19.39 9.34
C GLU A 5 -14.15 18.10 10.04
N ILE A 6 -13.49 17.25 9.30
CA ILE A 6 -12.90 16.02 9.82
C ILE A 6 -11.71 16.43 10.67
N ARG A 7 -11.83 16.32 11.99
CA ARG A 7 -10.74 16.61 12.93
C ARG A 7 -9.75 15.44 12.93
N VAL A 8 -8.58 15.67 12.37
CA VAL A 8 -7.46 14.71 12.36
C VAL A 8 -6.71 14.77 13.70
N ILE A 9 -6.40 13.60 14.28
CA ILE A 9 -5.56 13.48 15.48
C ILE A 9 -4.10 13.45 15.03
N GLN A 10 -3.35 14.48 15.37
CA GLN A 10 -2.00 14.71 14.87
C GLN A 10 -1.01 13.57 15.17
N SER A 11 -1.09 12.94 16.36
CA SER A 11 -0.21 11.83 16.71
C SER A 11 -0.46 10.58 15.85
N VAL A 12 -1.73 10.32 15.52
CA VAL A 12 -2.10 9.22 14.62
C VAL A 12 -1.63 9.51 13.20
N GLN A 13 -1.86 10.74 12.71
CA GLN A 13 -1.38 11.14 11.39
C GLN A 13 0.13 10.97 11.26
N ARG A 14 0.91 11.45 12.23
CA ARG A 14 2.38 11.31 12.24
C ARG A 14 2.84 9.85 12.23
N ALA A 15 2.12 8.95 12.90
CA ALA A 15 2.44 7.52 12.86
C ALA A 15 2.16 6.93 11.47
N ILE A 16 1.09 7.35 10.80
CA ILE A 16 0.78 6.98 9.42
C ILE A 16 1.86 7.52 8.47
N ASP A 17 2.24 8.80 8.62
CA ASP A 17 3.29 9.43 7.79
C ASP A 17 4.62 8.66 7.88
N ILE A 18 4.95 8.09 9.07
CA ILE A 18 6.14 7.25 9.23
C ILE A 18 6.00 5.94 8.44
N ILE A 19 4.85 5.29 8.49
CA ILE A 19 4.58 4.05 7.73
C ILE A 19 4.68 4.33 6.23
N ASP A 20 4.15 5.46 5.78
CA ASP A 20 4.13 5.87 4.37
C ASP A 20 5.52 6.28 3.83
N CYS A 21 6.53 6.45 4.72
CA CYS A 21 7.92 6.65 4.28
C CYS A 21 8.52 5.44 3.56
N PHE A 22 8.00 4.25 3.81
CA PHE A 22 8.50 3.00 3.22
C PHE A 22 7.82 2.73 1.87
N SER A 23 8.61 2.31 0.89
CA SER A 23 8.15 1.99 -0.46
C SER A 23 8.92 0.80 -1.04
N GLU A 24 8.53 0.34 -2.22
CA GLU A 24 9.27 -0.72 -2.93
C GLU A 24 10.72 -0.32 -3.30
N HIS A 25 11.01 0.98 -3.37
CA HIS A 25 12.35 1.51 -3.62
C HIS A 25 13.13 1.82 -2.34
N GLU A 26 12.43 1.93 -1.20
CA GLU A 26 12.98 2.30 0.10
C GLU A 26 12.44 1.37 1.18
N LEU A 27 12.86 0.10 1.11
CA LEU A 27 12.42 -0.95 2.03
C LEU A 27 12.98 -0.78 3.44
N LYS A 28 14.14 -0.13 3.58
CA LYS A 28 14.84 0.07 4.85
C LYS A 28 15.22 1.53 5.02
N LEU A 29 14.89 2.10 6.17
CA LEU A 29 15.19 3.49 6.52
C LEU A 29 15.80 3.57 7.92
N THR A 30 16.79 4.43 8.09
CA THR A 30 17.34 4.79 9.40
C THR A 30 16.45 5.84 10.09
N LEU A 31 16.58 5.97 11.41
CA LEU A 31 15.81 6.97 12.16
C LEU A 31 16.00 8.42 11.65
N PRO A 32 17.23 8.88 11.30
CA PRO A 32 17.42 10.19 10.68
C PRO A 32 16.70 10.35 9.33
N GLN A 33 16.69 9.31 8.49
CA GLN A 33 15.98 9.35 7.21
C GLN A 33 14.46 9.48 7.40
N ILE A 34 13.88 8.72 8.34
CA ILE A 34 12.45 8.84 8.69
C ILE A 34 12.16 10.25 9.22
N SER A 35 13.01 10.78 10.12
CA SER A 35 12.86 12.13 10.65
C SER A 35 12.89 13.18 9.54
N ALA A 36 13.82 13.08 8.59
CA ALA A 36 13.94 14.00 7.47
C ALA A 36 12.71 13.93 6.53
N LYS A 37 12.23 12.71 6.21
CA LYS A 37 11.08 12.51 5.33
C LYS A 37 9.77 13.04 5.93
N THR A 38 9.56 12.83 7.22
CA THR A 38 8.34 13.27 7.91
C THR A 38 8.38 14.72 8.39
N GLY A 39 9.55 15.37 8.37
CA GLY A 39 9.75 16.71 8.94
C GLY A 39 9.63 16.75 10.47
N LEU A 40 9.58 15.61 11.14
CA LEU A 40 9.50 15.52 12.59
C LEU A 40 10.89 15.63 13.23
N ASN A 41 10.97 16.21 14.42
CA ASN A 41 12.21 16.17 15.18
C ASN A 41 12.54 14.71 15.59
N ILE A 42 13.83 14.44 15.75
CA ILE A 42 14.36 13.09 16.00
C ILE A 42 13.78 12.41 17.24
N ASN A 43 13.46 13.17 18.30
CA ASN A 43 12.92 12.64 19.55
C ASN A 43 11.46 12.21 19.37
N THR A 44 10.66 13.00 18.68
CA THR A 44 9.27 12.66 18.33
C THR A 44 9.26 11.44 17.41
N THR A 45 10.12 11.42 16.39
CA THR A 45 10.25 10.29 15.47
C THR A 45 10.60 9.01 16.24
N ARG A 46 11.57 9.08 17.17
CA ARG A 46 11.97 7.92 18.00
C ARG A 46 10.81 7.39 18.84
N GLY A 47 10.04 8.27 19.48
CA GLY A 47 8.89 7.86 20.28
C GLY A 47 7.82 7.14 19.47
N LEU A 48 7.51 7.67 18.28
CA LEU A 48 6.54 7.04 17.37
C LEU A 48 7.06 5.72 16.79
N VAL A 49 8.32 5.69 16.35
CA VAL A 49 8.97 4.46 15.85
C VAL A 49 8.99 3.37 16.92
N ASN A 50 9.32 3.69 18.18
CA ASN A 50 9.27 2.72 19.28
C ASN A 50 7.86 2.18 19.50
N THR A 51 6.85 3.03 19.42
CA THR A 51 5.45 2.59 19.52
C THR A 51 5.08 1.64 18.39
N LEU A 52 5.48 1.95 17.16
CA LEU A 52 5.24 1.10 16.00
C LEU A 52 6.00 -0.23 16.09
N LEU A 53 7.23 -0.24 16.61
CA LEU A 53 8.03 -1.44 16.87
C LEU A 53 7.35 -2.37 17.86
N VAL A 54 6.98 -1.86 19.05
CA VAL A 54 6.33 -2.67 20.11
C VAL A 54 5.03 -3.30 19.62
N ASN A 55 4.33 -2.65 18.69
CA ASN A 55 3.09 -3.15 18.11
C ASN A 55 3.30 -3.96 16.81
N GLY A 56 4.55 -4.21 16.38
CA GLY A 56 4.86 -5.02 15.21
C GLY A 56 4.57 -4.35 13.85
N TYR A 57 4.30 -3.04 13.83
CA TYR A 57 4.14 -2.28 12.58
C TYR A 57 5.48 -1.95 11.92
N LEU A 58 6.53 -1.85 12.71
CA LEU A 58 7.91 -1.77 12.24
C LEU A 58 8.74 -2.90 12.83
N GLU A 59 9.84 -3.23 12.16
CA GLU A 59 10.86 -4.15 12.61
C GLU A 59 12.22 -3.46 12.55
N HIS A 60 13.06 -3.70 13.56
CA HIS A 60 14.41 -3.14 13.63
C HIS A 60 15.42 -4.15 13.07
N ILE A 61 16.21 -3.71 12.12
CA ILE A 61 17.31 -4.48 11.54
C ILE A 61 18.61 -3.97 12.14
N ALA A 62 19.27 -4.83 12.94
CA ALA A 62 20.51 -4.47 13.64
C ALA A 62 21.63 -4.11 12.66
N GLU A 63 21.71 -4.83 11.54
CA GLU A 63 22.63 -4.50 10.45
C GLU A 63 22.21 -3.19 9.78
N GLY A 64 23.06 -2.17 9.91
CA GLY A 64 22.78 -0.83 9.38
C GLY A 64 21.87 0.03 10.27
N ASN A 65 21.47 -0.45 11.46
CA ASN A 65 20.61 0.26 12.41
C ASN A 65 19.40 0.94 11.72
N CYS A 66 18.66 0.15 10.97
CA CYS A 66 17.54 0.62 10.17
C CYS A 66 16.22 -0.10 10.54
N TYR A 67 15.14 0.43 10.03
CA TYR A 67 13.77 -0.04 10.24
C TYR A 67 13.18 -0.48 8.92
N MET A 68 12.23 -1.41 8.97
CA MET A 68 11.41 -1.84 7.85
C MET A 68 9.97 -2.06 8.32
N LEU A 69 9.04 -2.24 7.38
CA LEU A 69 7.66 -2.59 7.72
C LEU A 69 7.61 -3.96 8.39
N GLY A 70 6.91 -4.03 9.51
CA GLY A 70 6.78 -5.23 10.33
C GLY A 70 5.73 -6.22 9.80
N PRO A 71 5.73 -7.47 10.31
CA PRO A 71 4.88 -8.55 9.81
C PRO A 71 3.39 -8.36 10.08
N VAL A 72 3.00 -7.43 10.97
CA VAL A 72 1.59 -7.18 11.30
C VAL A 72 0.74 -6.78 10.09
N PHE A 73 1.37 -6.27 9.03
CA PHE A 73 0.68 -5.90 7.80
C PHE A 73 0.18 -7.11 7.01
N LEU A 74 0.83 -8.26 7.09
CA LEU A 74 0.46 -9.46 6.32
C LEU A 74 -0.97 -9.93 6.64
N PRO A 75 -1.33 -10.28 7.89
CA PRO A 75 -2.69 -10.70 8.19
C PRO A 75 -3.72 -9.57 8.03
N LYS A 76 -3.31 -8.31 8.17
CA LYS A 76 -4.22 -7.17 7.93
C LYS A 76 -4.52 -6.97 6.46
N ALA A 77 -3.55 -7.19 5.58
CA ALA A 77 -3.76 -7.17 4.13
C ALA A 77 -4.73 -8.29 3.71
N ASP A 78 -4.58 -9.51 4.25
CA ASP A 78 -5.49 -10.61 4.01
C ASP A 78 -6.92 -10.29 4.47
N LEU A 79 -7.07 -9.74 5.67
CA LEU A 79 -8.37 -9.31 6.19
C LEU A 79 -9.00 -8.20 5.34
N ALA A 80 -8.21 -7.25 4.88
CA ALA A 80 -8.68 -6.18 4.00
C ALA A 80 -9.10 -6.72 2.62
N ALA A 81 -8.42 -7.76 2.13
CA ALA A 81 -8.75 -8.43 0.87
C ALA A 81 -10.02 -9.31 0.98
N MET A 82 -10.34 -9.85 2.15
CA MET A 82 -11.53 -10.67 2.39
C MET A 82 -12.86 -9.89 2.27
N ASN A 83 -12.85 -8.57 2.38
CA ASN A 83 -14.03 -7.74 2.20
C ASN A 83 -14.39 -7.61 0.72
N ASP A 84 -15.60 -8.01 0.30
CA ASP A 84 -16.29 -7.84 -1.01
C ASP A 84 -15.42 -7.91 -2.29
N ILE A 85 -14.10 -7.67 -2.18
CA ILE A 85 -13.15 -7.67 -3.28
C ILE A 85 -13.02 -9.07 -3.88
N ASP A 86 -12.97 -10.11 -3.05
CA ASP A 86 -12.83 -11.49 -3.56
C ASP A 86 -14.10 -11.97 -4.27
N ARG A 87 -15.27 -11.58 -3.77
CA ARG A 87 -16.53 -11.80 -4.48
C ARG A 87 -16.56 -11.04 -5.81
N LEU A 88 -16.03 -9.82 -5.82
CA LEU A 88 -15.97 -9.01 -7.02
C LEU A 88 -14.96 -9.61 -8.02
N ARG A 89 -13.79 -10.02 -7.55
CA ARG A 89 -12.76 -10.72 -8.35
C ARG A 89 -13.33 -11.95 -9.04
N SER A 90 -13.96 -12.87 -8.29
CA SER A 90 -14.51 -14.10 -8.84
C SER A 90 -15.57 -13.87 -9.92
N ARG A 91 -16.36 -12.77 -9.81
CA ARG A 91 -17.37 -12.40 -10.79
C ARG A 91 -16.80 -11.68 -12.01
N VAL A 92 -15.74 -10.91 -11.84
CA VAL A 92 -15.17 -10.06 -12.89
C VAL A 92 -14.06 -10.78 -13.67
N ARG A 93 -13.28 -11.64 -13.01
CA ARG A 93 -12.17 -12.38 -13.62
C ARG A 93 -12.53 -13.08 -14.94
N PRO A 94 -13.63 -13.86 -15.05
CA PRO A 94 -13.98 -14.52 -16.32
C PRO A 94 -14.26 -13.53 -17.46
N LYS A 95 -14.77 -12.34 -17.12
CA LYS A 95 -15.03 -11.28 -18.11
C LYS A 95 -13.72 -10.61 -18.55
N LEU A 96 -12.79 -10.42 -17.64
CA LEU A 96 -11.46 -9.90 -17.96
C LEU A 96 -10.67 -10.88 -18.82
N GLU A 97 -10.75 -12.18 -18.54
CA GLU A 97 -10.14 -13.25 -19.33
C GLU A 97 -10.67 -13.21 -20.78
N LEU A 98 -11.99 -13.13 -20.94
CA LEU A 98 -12.62 -13.04 -22.26
C LEU A 98 -12.16 -11.79 -23.04
N ILE A 99 -12.01 -10.65 -22.37
CA ILE A 99 -11.50 -9.42 -23.00
C ILE A 99 -10.02 -9.58 -23.35
N ALA A 100 -9.21 -10.09 -22.41
CA ALA A 100 -7.79 -10.25 -22.59
C ALA A 100 -7.48 -11.17 -23.79
N ASP A 101 -8.14 -12.31 -23.87
CA ASP A 101 -7.92 -13.30 -24.93
C ASP A 101 -8.48 -12.82 -26.29
N ARG A 102 -9.67 -12.18 -26.30
CA ARG A 102 -10.28 -11.70 -27.54
C ARG A 102 -9.47 -10.57 -28.20
N PHE A 103 -8.92 -9.67 -27.40
CA PHE A 103 -8.22 -8.48 -27.90
C PHE A 103 -6.70 -8.58 -27.78
N GLN A 104 -6.19 -9.67 -27.21
CA GLN A 104 -4.76 -9.89 -26.97
C GLN A 104 -4.10 -8.74 -26.19
N VAL A 105 -4.80 -8.27 -25.14
CA VAL A 105 -4.38 -7.16 -24.27
C VAL A 105 -4.51 -7.54 -22.80
N SER A 106 -3.69 -6.95 -21.94
CA SER A 106 -3.87 -7.08 -20.50
C SER A 106 -5.14 -6.33 -20.06
N ALA A 107 -6.04 -7.03 -19.38
CA ALA A 107 -7.26 -6.48 -18.81
C ALA A 107 -7.13 -6.37 -17.29
N ARG A 108 -7.57 -5.25 -16.72
CA ARG A 108 -7.47 -5.03 -15.27
C ARG A 108 -8.70 -4.38 -14.69
N MET A 109 -9.03 -4.75 -13.45
CA MET A 109 -10.01 -4.06 -12.62
C MET A 109 -9.28 -3.25 -11.57
N GLN A 110 -9.71 -2.00 -11.40
CA GLN A 110 -9.14 -1.07 -10.43
C GLN A 110 -10.23 -0.54 -9.50
N ARG A 111 -9.86 -0.24 -8.27
CA ARG A 111 -10.69 0.46 -7.29
C ARG A 111 -10.07 1.84 -7.02
N ILE A 112 -10.90 2.84 -6.96
CA ILE A 112 -10.51 4.20 -6.55
C ILE A 112 -10.93 4.39 -5.09
N SER A 113 -10.01 4.85 -4.25
CA SER A 113 -10.28 5.20 -2.86
C SER A 113 -9.32 6.29 -2.41
N ASN A 114 -9.84 7.41 -1.85
CA ASN A 114 -9.04 8.53 -1.35
C ASN A 114 -7.95 9.01 -2.35
N ASP A 115 -8.37 9.29 -3.59
CA ASP A 115 -7.49 9.74 -4.69
C ASP A 115 -6.38 8.75 -5.10
N ASN A 116 -6.43 7.54 -4.59
CA ASN A 116 -5.55 6.45 -4.98
C ASN A 116 -6.29 5.41 -5.82
N ILE A 117 -5.58 4.84 -6.78
CA ILE A 117 -6.06 3.75 -7.63
C ILE A 117 -5.35 2.47 -7.20
N PHE A 118 -6.12 1.45 -6.86
CA PHE A 118 -5.61 0.13 -6.46
C PHE A 118 -5.94 -0.90 -7.55
N ALA A 119 -4.93 -1.62 -8.03
CA ALA A 119 -5.16 -2.75 -8.93
C ALA A 119 -5.74 -3.94 -8.13
N VAL A 120 -6.99 -4.27 -8.40
CA VAL A 120 -7.73 -5.33 -7.70
C VAL A 120 -7.59 -6.68 -8.41
N GLU A 121 -7.61 -6.68 -9.74
CA GLU A 121 -7.45 -7.87 -10.56
C GLU A 121 -6.73 -7.50 -11.87
N VAL A 122 -5.83 -8.37 -12.31
CA VAL A 122 -5.11 -8.24 -13.58
C VAL A 122 -5.12 -9.58 -14.28
N VAL A 123 -5.49 -9.58 -15.55
CA VAL A 123 -5.48 -10.76 -16.41
C VAL A 123 -4.70 -10.44 -17.67
N ASN A 124 -3.76 -11.30 -18.01
CA ASN A 124 -3.00 -11.25 -19.24
C ASN A 124 -3.55 -12.30 -20.23
N PRO A 125 -3.50 -12.08 -21.55
CA PRO A 125 -3.88 -13.08 -22.52
C PRO A 125 -2.95 -14.31 -22.45
N LEU A 126 -3.49 -15.50 -22.75
CA LEU A 126 -2.79 -16.77 -22.62
C LEU A 126 -1.55 -16.88 -23.53
N ASP A 127 -1.59 -16.24 -24.71
CA ASP A 127 -0.55 -16.34 -25.75
C ASP A 127 0.23 -15.02 -25.97
N SER A 128 0.27 -14.15 -24.97
CA SER A 128 0.89 -12.82 -25.12
C SER A 128 2.41 -12.89 -25.00
N HIS A 129 3.09 -12.29 -26.00
CA HIS A 129 4.53 -12.05 -25.99
C HIS A 129 4.92 -10.84 -25.12
N TYR A 130 3.93 -10.06 -24.65
CA TYR A 130 4.11 -8.88 -23.81
C TYR A 130 3.26 -8.99 -22.56
N ILE A 131 3.90 -9.08 -21.40
CA ILE A 131 3.23 -9.11 -20.10
C ILE A 131 3.43 -7.74 -19.45
N PHE A 132 2.35 -7.00 -19.24
CA PHE A 132 2.37 -5.84 -18.34
C PHE A 132 2.37 -6.34 -16.89
N LEU A 133 3.52 -6.23 -16.22
CA LEU A 133 3.67 -6.57 -14.80
C LEU A 133 3.06 -5.46 -13.93
N THR A 134 1.74 -5.43 -13.82
CA THR A 134 1.10 -4.65 -12.76
C THR A 134 0.91 -5.57 -11.57
N ARG A 135 1.56 -5.26 -10.45
CA ARG A 135 1.35 -6.02 -9.21
C ARG A 135 -0.07 -5.77 -8.69
N LEU A 136 -0.72 -6.81 -8.19
CA LEU A 136 -1.93 -6.68 -7.38
C LEU A 136 -1.62 -5.76 -6.19
N ASN A 137 -2.56 -4.89 -5.86
CA ASN A 137 -2.41 -3.84 -4.85
C ASN A 137 -1.37 -2.74 -5.17
N ALA A 138 -0.88 -2.65 -6.41
CA ALA A 138 -0.12 -1.48 -6.84
C ALA A 138 -0.98 -0.22 -6.69
N VAL A 139 -0.43 0.80 -6.05
CA VAL A 139 -1.09 2.08 -5.80
C VAL A 139 -0.62 3.08 -6.84
N PHE A 140 -1.57 3.75 -7.49
CA PHE A 140 -1.31 4.86 -8.41
C PHE A 140 -2.02 6.09 -7.89
N THR A 141 -1.34 7.23 -7.81
CA THR A 141 -1.97 8.50 -7.47
C THR A 141 -2.64 9.12 -8.70
N LEU A 142 -3.84 9.68 -8.53
CA LEU A 142 -4.58 10.36 -9.62
C LEU A 142 -3.95 11.69 -10.02
N ASN A 143 -3.04 12.24 -9.20
CA ASN A 143 -2.36 13.51 -9.41
C ASN A 143 -0.88 13.28 -9.72
N ALA A 144 -0.61 12.82 -10.93
CA ALA A 144 0.72 12.83 -11.52
C ALA A 144 0.69 13.63 -12.81
#